data_417b2f3adbd14cc2b083b04d63265d12
#
_entry.id   417b2f3adbd14cc2b083b04d63265d12
#
_cell.length_a   1.000
_cell.length_b   1.000
_cell.length_c   1.000
_cell.angle_alpha   90.00
_cell.angle_beta   90.00
_cell.angle_gamma   90.00
#
_symmetry.space_group_name_H-M   'P 1'
#
loop_
_entity.id
_entity.type
_entity.pdbx_description
1 polymer ?
#
loop_
_entity_poly.entity_id
_entity_poly.type
_entity_poly.pdbx_seq_one_letter_code
_entity_poly.pdbx_strand_id
1 'polypeptide(L)'
;MSGEAIRVIVTGGTFDKHYDEIRGELTFRESHVPEILKRARVKVPVAVEPNQLIDSLQMQDENRRAVLDSCSRAEEDRIVITHGTDTMTTTAALLGAAGLEKTIVLTGAMVPYQVQDSDALFNFGEKRGQEAGDHRRSQKALCKIRF
;
A
#
# COMPACT_ATOMS: atom_id res chain seq x y z
N MET A 1 -5.81 -7.14 21.11
CA MET A 1 -4.34 -7.19 21.08
C MET A 1 -3.86 -6.61 19.77
N SER A 2 -3.16 -5.50 19.85
CA SER A 2 -2.68 -4.73 18.68
C SER A 2 -1.61 -5.44 17.85
N GLY A 3 -0.91 -6.43 18.40
CA GLY A 3 0.26 -7.04 17.78
C GLY A 3 0.03 -7.89 16.52
N GLU A 4 -1.20 -8.27 16.20
CA GLU A 4 -1.51 -9.11 15.04
C GLU A 4 -2.29 -8.38 13.95
N ALA A 5 -2.89 -7.24 14.26
CA ALA A 5 -3.66 -6.47 13.31
C ALA A 5 -2.76 -5.74 12.30
N ILE A 6 -3.21 -5.66 11.07
CA ILE A 6 -2.53 -4.97 9.97
C ILE A 6 -3.44 -3.84 9.48
N ARG A 7 -2.87 -2.66 9.28
CA ARG A 7 -3.52 -1.58 8.55
C ARG A 7 -3.05 -1.55 7.11
N VAL A 8 -3.98 -1.49 6.19
CA VAL A 8 -3.70 -1.25 4.77
C VAL A 8 -4.15 0.16 4.41
N ILE A 9 -3.21 1.01 4.06
CA ILE A 9 -3.48 2.38 3.59
C ILE A 9 -3.43 2.38 2.07
N VAL A 10 -4.53 2.76 1.45
CA VAL A 10 -4.66 2.79 0.00
C VAL A 10 -4.38 4.20 -0.51
N THR A 11 -3.39 4.35 -1.39
CA THR A 11 -3.10 5.62 -2.04
C THR A 11 -3.36 5.61 -3.55
N GLY A 12 -3.67 4.47 -4.14
CA GLY A 12 -3.95 4.32 -5.56
C GLY A 12 -2.77 3.74 -6.34
N GLY A 13 -2.29 4.47 -7.34
CA GLY A 13 -1.28 3.98 -8.28
C GLY A 13 -1.83 2.94 -9.25
N THR A 14 -0.97 2.37 -10.09
CA THR A 14 -1.35 1.39 -11.11
C THR A 14 -2.07 0.17 -10.52
N PHE A 15 -1.73 -0.21 -9.29
CA PHE A 15 -2.36 -1.31 -8.56
C PHE A 15 -3.90 -1.27 -8.60
N ASP A 16 -4.49 -0.09 -8.39
CA ASP A 16 -5.93 0.11 -8.25
C ASP A 16 -6.59 0.71 -9.50
N LYS A 17 -5.89 0.89 -10.59
CA LYS A 17 -6.49 1.43 -11.81
C LYS A 17 -7.49 0.47 -12.43
N HIS A 18 -8.59 1.04 -12.92
CA HIS A 18 -9.63 0.38 -13.71
C HIS A 18 -9.53 0.81 -15.16
N TYR A 19 -9.80 -0.11 -16.09
CA TYR A 19 -9.94 0.24 -17.48
C TYR A 19 -11.36 0.79 -17.77
N ASP A 20 -11.41 2.01 -18.24
CA ASP A 20 -12.66 2.63 -18.71
C ASP A 20 -12.82 2.32 -20.20
N GLU A 21 -13.70 1.39 -20.53
CA GLU A 21 -13.97 0.94 -21.91
C GLU A 21 -14.61 2.04 -22.79
N ILE A 22 -15.29 3.00 -22.19
CA ILE A 22 -15.95 4.10 -22.90
C ILE A 22 -14.90 5.14 -23.33
N ARG A 23 -13.98 5.47 -22.43
CA ARG A 23 -12.93 6.46 -22.70
C ARG A 23 -11.66 5.85 -23.28
N GLY A 24 -11.50 4.52 -23.16
CA GLY A 24 -10.31 3.81 -23.59
C GLY A 24 -9.07 4.16 -22.76
N GLU A 25 -9.22 4.45 -21.49
CA GLU A 25 -8.14 4.86 -20.59
C GLU A 25 -8.20 4.15 -19.24
N LEU A 26 -7.08 4.15 -18.52
CA LEU A 26 -7.03 3.69 -17.13
C LEU A 26 -7.45 4.84 -16.19
N THR A 27 -8.34 4.55 -15.26
CA THR A 27 -8.89 5.52 -14.31
C THR A 27 -9.00 4.92 -12.92
N PHE A 28 -9.33 5.74 -11.93
CA PHE A 28 -9.62 5.29 -10.57
C PHE A 28 -11.13 5.29 -10.30
N ARG A 29 -11.61 4.28 -9.59
CA ARG A 29 -12.97 4.20 -9.05
C ARG A 29 -12.92 3.86 -7.57
N GLU A 30 -12.61 2.60 -7.26
CA GLU A 30 -12.49 2.09 -5.91
C GLU A 30 -11.27 1.18 -5.80
N SER A 31 -10.79 0.94 -4.60
CA SER A 31 -9.66 0.03 -4.41
C SER A 31 -10.05 -1.43 -4.57
N HIS A 32 -9.15 -2.21 -5.12
CA HIS A 32 -9.27 -3.67 -5.21
C HIS A 32 -8.82 -4.40 -3.92
N VAL A 33 -8.25 -3.70 -2.95
CA VAL A 33 -7.71 -4.30 -1.73
C VAL A 33 -8.74 -5.12 -0.96
N PRO A 34 -9.99 -4.65 -0.75
CA PRO A 34 -11.00 -5.46 -0.05
C PRO A 34 -11.29 -6.80 -0.76
N GLU A 35 -11.37 -6.80 -2.08
CA GLU A 35 -11.58 -8.02 -2.86
C GLU A 35 -10.41 -9.00 -2.72
N ILE A 36 -9.18 -8.48 -2.80
CA ILE A 36 -7.96 -9.27 -2.65
C ILE A 36 -7.91 -9.94 -1.27
N LEU A 37 -8.21 -9.19 -0.22
CA LEU A 37 -8.24 -9.72 1.15
C LEU A 37 -9.28 -10.82 1.32
N LYS A 38 -10.45 -10.65 0.73
CA LYS A 38 -11.52 -11.67 0.74
C LYS A 38 -11.09 -12.94 0.02
N ARG A 39 -10.51 -12.82 -1.18
CA ARG A 39 -10.01 -13.96 -1.96
C ARG A 39 -8.88 -14.69 -1.26
N ALA A 40 -7.99 -13.95 -0.61
CA ALA A 40 -6.87 -14.50 0.13
C ALA A 40 -7.26 -15.18 1.45
N ARG A 41 -8.53 -15.11 1.86
CA ARG A 41 -9.05 -15.70 3.11
C ARG A 41 -8.17 -15.36 4.32
N VAL A 42 -7.87 -14.09 4.45
CA VAL A 42 -6.99 -13.57 5.50
C VAL A 42 -7.55 -13.85 6.88
N LYS A 43 -6.74 -14.40 7.77
CA LYS A 43 -7.16 -14.78 9.13
C LYS A 43 -6.87 -13.72 10.19
N VAL A 44 -5.91 -12.85 9.93
CA VAL A 44 -5.59 -11.75 10.87
C VAL A 44 -6.52 -10.56 10.65
N PRO A 45 -6.83 -9.77 11.67
CA PRO A 45 -7.61 -8.55 11.51
C PRO A 45 -6.89 -7.58 10.57
N VAL A 46 -7.60 -7.08 9.57
CA VAL A 46 -7.07 -6.08 8.64
C VAL A 46 -8.03 -4.91 8.57
N ALA A 47 -7.52 -3.73 8.89
CA ALA A 47 -8.22 -2.47 8.70
C ALA A 47 -7.78 -1.85 7.37
N VAL A 48 -8.72 -1.60 6.47
CA VAL A 48 -8.44 -0.94 5.18
C VAL A 48 -8.84 0.53 5.29
N GLU A 49 -7.88 1.41 5.09
CA GLU A 49 -8.07 2.85 5.10
C GLU A 49 -7.85 3.43 3.71
N PRO A 50 -8.92 3.85 3.00
CA PRO A 50 -8.76 4.61 1.78
C PRO A 50 -8.26 6.02 2.13
N ASN A 51 -7.03 6.32 1.75
CA ASN A 51 -6.41 7.62 1.97
C ASN A 51 -6.64 8.53 0.76
N GLN A 52 -6.32 8.02 -0.42
CA GLN A 52 -6.49 8.72 -1.69
C GLN A 52 -6.39 7.71 -2.85
N LEU A 53 -6.84 8.12 -4.03
CA LEU A 53 -6.66 7.37 -5.28
C LEU A 53 -5.99 8.28 -6.30
N ILE A 54 -4.66 8.27 -6.32
CA ILE A 54 -3.85 9.18 -7.12
C ILE A 54 -2.70 8.43 -7.81
N ASP A 55 -2.34 8.87 -9.00
CA ASP A 55 -1.09 8.46 -9.65
C ASP A 55 0.09 9.12 -8.91
N SER A 56 1.11 8.33 -8.58
CA SER A 56 2.25 8.83 -7.81
C SER A 56 3.05 9.92 -8.53
N LEU A 57 2.99 9.99 -9.86
CA LEU A 57 3.55 11.11 -10.63
C LEU A 57 2.87 12.44 -10.31
N GLN A 58 1.63 12.41 -9.87
CA GLN A 58 0.84 13.60 -9.52
C GLN A 58 0.86 13.92 -8.03
N MET A 59 1.48 13.07 -7.21
CA MET A 59 1.60 13.32 -5.77
C MET A 59 2.45 14.56 -5.48
N GLN A 60 1.90 15.40 -4.62
CA GLN A 60 2.56 16.56 -4.03
C GLN A 60 2.89 16.29 -2.56
N ASP A 61 3.56 17.23 -1.91
CA ASP A 61 3.94 17.09 -0.51
C ASP A 61 2.73 16.91 0.42
N GLU A 62 1.61 17.57 0.12
CA GLU A 62 0.36 17.41 0.87
C GLU A 62 -0.17 15.99 0.80
N ASN A 63 -0.09 15.35 -0.36
CA ASN A 63 -0.52 13.96 -0.56
C ASN A 63 0.32 13.01 0.31
N ARG A 64 1.65 13.21 0.34
CA ARG A 64 2.56 12.40 1.15
C ARG A 64 2.40 12.65 2.64
N ARG A 65 2.13 13.89 3.05
CA ARG A 65 1.81 14.23 4.44
C ARG A 65 0.53 13.55 4.91
N ALA A 66 -0.49 13.47 4.07
CA ALA A 66 -1.72 12.73 4.38
C ALA A 66 -1.44 11.25 4.65
N VAL A 67 -0.52 10.63 3.92
CA VAL A 67 -0.07 9.25 4.19
C VAL A 67 0.66 9.16 5.52
N LEU A 68 1.58 10.07 5.79
CA LEU A 68 2.31 10.13 7.07
C LEU A 68 1.36 10.30 8.25
N ASP A 69 0.37 11.17 8.13
CA ASP A 69 -0.64 11.40 9.18
C ASP A 69 -1.45 10.14 9.46
N SER A 70 -1.85 9.41 8.42
CA SER A 70 -2.53 8.13 8.56
C SER A 70 -1.66 7.10 9.29
N CYS A 71 -0.39 7.01 8.93
CA CYS A 71 0.56 6.12 9.61
C CYS A 71 0.74 6.50 11.09
N SER A 72 0.81 7.79 11.40
CA SER A 72 1.00 8.27 12.77
C SER A 72 -0.21 8.00 13.66
N ARG A 73 -1.42 8.11 13.10
CA ARG A 73 -2.68 7.89 13.84
C ARG A 73 -3.10 6.42 13.92
N ALA A 74 -2.55 5.56 13.09
CA ALA A 74 -2.90 4.15 13.10
C ALA A 74 -2.61 3.52 14.46
N GLU A 75 -3.53 2.73 14.97
CA GLU A 75 -3.34 1.96 16.20
C GLU A 75 -2.45 0.74 15.96
N GLU A 76 -2.43 0.24 14.73
CA GLU A 76 -1.64 -0.92 14.34
C GLU A 76 -0.17 -0.55 14.16
N ASP A 77 0.70 -1.45 14.59
CA ASP A 77 2.16 -1.30 14.44
C ASP A 77 2.66 -1.79 13.08
N ARG A 78 1.80 -2.47 12.33
CA ARG A 78 2.11 -3.04 11.01
C ARG A 78 1.24 -2.39 9.97
N ILE A 79 1.87 -1.73 9.02
CA ILE A 79 1.19 -0.95 7.99
C ILE A 79 1.67 -1.38 6.61
N VAL A 80 0.74 -1.66 5.71
CA VAL A 80 0.99 -1.83 4.28
C VAL A 80 0.39 -0.66 3.54
N ILE A 81 1.15 -0.06 2.64
CA ILE A 81 0.69 1.05 1.81
C ILE A 81 0.74 0.63 0.35
N THR A 82 -0.41 0.66 -0.32
CA THR A 82 -0.43 0.55 -1.79
C THR A 82 -0.10 1.90 -2.40
N HIS A 83 0.81 1.93 -3.35
CA HIS A 83 1.37 3.17 -3.87
C HIS A 83 1.80 3.01 -5.33
N GLY A 84 1.76 4.08 -6.09
CA GLY A 84 2.34 4.10 -7.43
C GLY A 84 3.86 3.93 -7.38
N THR A 85 4.41 3.27 -8.38
CA THR A 85 5.83 2.90 -8.41
C THR A 85 6.77 4.06 -8.72
N ASP A 86 6.28 5.10 -9.41
CA ASP A 86 7.14 6.19 -9.91
C ASP A 86 7.79 7.03 -8.80
N THR A 87 7.05 7.33 -7.73
CA THR A 87 7.56 8.14 -6.61
C THR A 87 7.45 7.45 -5.25
N MET A 88 7.33 6.13 -5.24
CA MET A 88 7.24 5.33 -4.01
C MET A 88 8.44 5.57 -3.08
N THR A 89 9.64 5.68 -3.64
CA THR A 89 10.87 5.93 -2.87
C THR A 89 10.86 7.28 -2.17
N THR A 90 10.26 8.30 -2.78
CA THR A 90 10.11 9.64 -2.18
C THR A 90 9.20 9.58 -0.94
N THR A 91 8.08 8.88 -1.05
CA THR A 91 7.17 8.67 0.09
C THR A 91 7.83 7.82 1.18
N ALA A 92 8.55 6.76 0.79
CA ALA A 92 9.29 5.93 1.73
C ALA A 92 10.35 6.72 2.51
N ALA A 93 11.07 7.64 1.86
CA ALA A 93 12.05 8.50 2.50
C ALA A 93 11.41 9.43 3.55
N LEU A 94 10.26 10.02 3.23
CA LEU A 94 9.50 10.84 4.17
C LEU A 94 9.07 10.04 5.41
N LEU A 95 8.52 8.86 5.21
CA LEU A 95 8.08 7.98 6.30
C LEU A 95 9.24 7.51 7.16
N GLY A 96 10.36 7.16 6.52
CA GLY A 96 11.57 6.75 7.22
C GLY A 96 12.17 7.86 8.09
N ALA A 97 12.15 9.10 7.60
CA ALA A 97 12.64 10.27 8.33
C ALA A 97 11.76 10.64 9.54
N ALA A 98 10.49 10.28 9.52
CA ALA A 98 9.56 10.59 10.61
C ALA A 98 9.82 9.80 11.90
N GLY A 99 10.58 8.70 11.84
CA GLY A 99 10.99 7.93 13.02
C GLY A 99 9.82 7.26 13.76
N LEU A 100 8.77 6.86 13.05
CA LEU A 100 7.64 6.15 13.66
C LEU A 100 8.08 4.76 14.13
N GLU A 101 7.69 4.39 15.34
CA GLU A 101 7.93 3.04 15.89
C GLU A 101 6.96 2.01 15.32
N LYS A 102 6.97 1.89 13.99
CA LYS A 102 6.06 1.02 13.23
C LYS A 102 6.80 0.33 12.09
N THR A 103 6.33 -0.85 11.72
CA THR A 103 6.77 -1.51 10.49
C THR A 103 5.89 -1.04 9.34
N ILE A 104 6.46 -0.31 8.41
CA ILE A 104 5.74 0.23 7.25
C ILE A 104 6.33 -0.34 5.97
N VAL A 105 5.49 -0.94 5.15
CA VAL A 105 5.86 -1.54 3.87
C VAL A 105 5.05 -0.89 2.76
N LEU A 106 5.74 -0.39 1.74
CA LEU A 106 5.09 0.12 0.53
C LEU A 106 5.13 -0.95 -0.55
N THR A 107 4.03 -1.11 -1.24
CA THR A 107 3.88 -2.04 -2.36
C THR A 107 3.06 -1.41 -3.48
N GLY A 108 3.28 -1.89 -4.68
CA GLY A 108 2.55 -1.45 -5.85
C GLY A 108 2.54 -2.54 -6.92
N ALA A 109 2.11 -2.18 -8.11
CA ALA A 109 2.10 -3.08 -9.25
C ALA A 109 2.48 -2.33 -10.53
N MET A 110 3.10 -3.02 -11.45
CA MET A 110 3.38 -2.52 -12.80
C MET A 110 2.17 -2.69 -13.71
N VAL A 111 1.34 -3.71 -13.43
CA VAL A 111 0.12 -4.02 -14.18
C VAL A 111 -1.08 -3.93 -13.23
N PRO A 112 -2.17 -3.21 -13.59
CA PRO A 112 -3.35 -3.09 -12.73
C PRO A 112 -3.88 -4.47 -12.30
N TYR A 113 -4.33 -4.59 -11.06
CA TYR A 113 -4.89 -5.83 -10.53
C TYR A 113 -5.97 -6.45 -11.43
N GLN A 114 -6.80 -5.60 -12.03
CA GLN A 114 -7.90 -6.02 -12.90
C GLN A 114 -7.46 -6.61 -14.23
N VAL A 115 -6.20 -6.38 -14.62
CA VAL A 115 -5.65 -6.87 -15.89
C VAL A 115 -5.06 -8.27 -15.69
N GLN A 116 -5.23 -9.13 -16.70
CA GLN A 116 -4.67 -10.49 -16.70
C GLN A 116 -3.16 -10.45 -16.51
N ASP A 117 -2.63 -11.43 -15.77
CA ASP A 117 -1.21 -11.56 -15.44
C ASP A 117 -0.63 -10.38 -14.63
N SER A 118 -1.49 -9.68 -13.88
CA SER A 118 -1.04 -8.64 -12.95
C SER A 118 -0.11 -9.18 -11.87
N ASP A 119 0.92 -8.41 -11.56
CA ASP A 119 1.84 -8.64 -10.46
C ASP A 119 1.27 -8.17 -9.08
N ALA A 120 0.11 -7.51 -9.08
CA ALA A 120 -0.46 -6.91 -7.88
C ALA A 120 -0.73 -7.91 -6.75
N LEU A 121 -1.37 -9.02 -7.07
CA LEU A 121 -1.73 -10.05 -6.07
C LEU A 121 -0.47 -10.68 -5.44
N PHE A 122 0.53 -10.97 -6.24
CA PHE A 122 1.79 -11.53 -5.77
C PHE A 122 2.54 -10.54 -4.87
N ASN A 123 2.68 -9.30 -5.32
CA ASN A 123 3.40 -8.25 -4.56
C ASN A 123 2.72 -7.97 -3.22
N PHE A 124 1.39 -7.90 -3.20
CA PHE A 124 0.62 -7.69 -1.99
C PHE A 124 0.74 -8.87 -1.01
N GLY A 125 0.66 -10.09 -1.51
CA GLY A 125 0.78 -11.30 -0.69
C GLY A 125 2.18 -11.50 -0.11
N GLU A 126 3.23 -11.22 -0.87
CA GLU A 126 4.63 -11.28 -0.40
C GLU A 126 4.86 -10.33 0.78
N LYS A 127 4.34 -9.12 0.72
CA LYS A 127 4.53 -8.12 1.78
C LYS A 127 3.92 -8.55 3.10
N ARG A 128 2.78 -9.20 3.07
CA ARG A 128 2.15 -9.74 4.28
C ARG A 128 2.98 -10.84 4.94
N GLY A 129 3.65 -11.67 4.15
CA GLY A 129 4.55 -12.71 4.66
C GLY A 129 5.78 -12.13 5.36
N GLN A 130 6.32 -11.02 4.86
CA GLN A 130 7.48 -10.35 5.47
C GLN A 130 7.17 -9.69 6.81
N GLU A 131 5.98 -9.16 6.99
CA GLU A 131 5.56 -8.56 8.25
C GLU A 131 5.40 -9.57 9.38
N ALA A 132 5.03 -10.80 9.07
CA ALA A 132 4.87 -11.85 10.07
C ALA A 132 6.20 -12.37 10.63
N GLY A 133 7.33 -12.17 9.92
CA GLY A 133 8.63 -12.74 10.27
C GLY A 133 9.62 -11.82 10.97
N ASP A 134 9.44 -10.50 10.95
CA ASP A 134 10.48 -9.57 11.38
C ASP A 134 10.13 -8.78 12.65
N HIS A 135 10.12 -9.48 13.78
CA HIS A 135 9.93 -8.85 15.10
C HIS A 135 11.18 -8.10 15.63
N ARG A 136 12.30 -8.11 14.90
CA ARG A 136 13.58 -7.66 15.46
C ARG A 136 14.30 -6.54 14.74
N ARG A 137 13.77 -5.99 13.67
CA ARG A 137 14.40 -4.84 13.01
C ARG A 137 13.54 -3.61 13.07
N SER A 138 13.81 -2.85 14.10
CA SER A 138 13.29 -1.52 14.35
C SER A 138 13.38 -0.57 13.15
N GLN A 139 12.28 0.20 12.89
CA GLN A 139 12.35 1.56 12.42
C GLN A 139 12.86 1.80 10.99
N LYS A 140 12.36 1.05 9.99
CA LYS A 140 12.59 1.47 8.59
C LYS A 140 11.35 1.24 7.75
N ALA A 141 10.90 2.31 7.09
CA ALA A 141 10.00 2.15 5.97
C ALA A 141 10.73 1.34 4.89
N LEU A 142 10.27 0.12 4.63
CA LEU A 142 10.83 -0.75 3.61
C LEU A 142 10.12 -0.48 2.30
N CYS A 143 10.80 0.20 1.39
CA CYS A 143 10.38 0.28 0.00
C CYS A 143 11.02 -0.88 -0.77
N LYS A 144 10.21 -1.80 -1.26
CA LYS A 144 10.68 -2.90 -2.07
C LYS A 144 9.92 -2.91 -3.38
N ILE A 145 10.57 -2.40 -4.40
CA ILE A 145 10.11 -2.50 -5.78
C ILE A 145 10.81 -3.72 -6.37
N ARG A 146 10.06 -4.71 -6.80
CA ARG A 146 10.56 -5.75 -7.71
C ARG A 146 9.99 -5.47 -9.09
N PHE A 147 10.86 -5.32 -10.03
CA PHE A 147 10.54 -5.30 -11.45
C PHE A 147 10.55 -6.73 -11.99
#